data_d3b5c4c1721b17b26ee63473f26d3ee8
#
_entry.id   d3b5c4c1721b17b26ee63473f26d3ee8
#
_cell.length_a   1.000
_cell.length_b   1.000
_cell.length_c   1.000
_cell.angle_alpha   90.00
_cell.angle_beta   90.00
_cell.angle_gamma   90.00
#
_symmetry.space_group_name_H-M   'P 1'
#
loop_
_entity.id
_entity.type
_entity.pdbx_description
1 polymer ?
#
loop_
_entity_poly.entity_id
_entity_poly.type
_entity_poly.pdbx_seq_one_letter_code
_entity_poly.pdbx_strand_id
1 'polypeptide(L)'
;TMDLKSLLVDSKTTWVEFPGLIGFEVELANLSRKELTNLRKKCTINKFNRKTRQFEDELNDEKFIVEFTKSTVKNWKGLQLGYLQDLLLVDLKGQDEKAEMEFSEENAQSLVENSTEFDNWLNEVVFDLENFRSHEQGKTVQKVKDIPGQ
;
A
#
# COMPACT_ATOMS: atom_id res chain seq x y z
N THR A 1 -15.32 -31.88 12.13
CA THR A 1 -15.55 -31.18 10.86
C THR A 1 -14.65 -29.96 10.77
N MET A 2 -13.97 -29.82 9.66
CA MET A 2 -13.04 -28.73 9.47
C MET A 2 -13.77 -27.49 8.93
N ASP A 3 -13.61 -26.37 9.61
CA ASP A 3 -14.16 -25.11 9.17
C ASP A 3 -13.13 -24.26 8.46
N LEU A 4 -13.51 -23.61 7.38
CA LEU A 4 -12.62 -22.70 6.68
C LEU A 4 -12.10 -21.61 7.61
N LYS A 5 -12.96 -21.10 8.50
CA LYS A 5 -12.56 -20.07 9.47
C LYS A 5 -11.36 -20.49 10.33
N SER A 6 -11.28 -21.75 10.68
CA SER A 6 -10.19 -22.24 11.54
C SER A 6 -8.85 -22.31 10.81
N LEU A 7 -8.88 -22.26 9.48
CA LEU A 7 -7.70 -22.33 8.64
C LEU A 7 -7.20 -20.95 8.20
N LEU A 8 -8.03 -19.92 8.36
CA LEU A 8 -7.64 -18.59 7.96
C LEU A 8 -6.56 -18.05 8.89
N VAL A 9 -5.60 -17.37 8.31
CA VAL A 9 -4.57 -16.69 9.08
C VAL A 9 -4.81 -15.18 8.99
N ASP A 10 -4.27 -14.47 9.96
CA ASP A 10 -4.30 -13.02 9.94
C ASP A 10 -3.46 -12.52 8.76
N SER A 11 -3.59 -11.23 8.46
CA SER A 11 -2.91 -10.65 7.31
C SER A 11 -1.44 -11.04 7.29
N LYS A 12 -1.01 -11.51 6.12
CA LYS A 12 0.34 -11.94 5.90
C LYS A 12 1.11 -10.81 5.24
N THR A 13 2.34 -10.58 5.69
CA THR A 13 3.19 -9.57 5.10
C THR A 13 4.26 -10.22 4.22
N THR A 14 4.72 -9.46 3.24
CA THR A 14 5.84 -9.86 2.41
C THR A 14 6.58 -8.62 1.92
N TRP A 15 7.83 -8.81 1.54
CA TRP A 15 8.65 -7.75 0.96
C TRP A 15 8.55 -7.82 -0.55
N VAL A 16 8.24 -6.69 -1.18
CA VAL A 16 8.10 -6.60 -2.63
C VAL A 16 8.98 -5.47 -3.14
N GLU A 17 9.79 -5.75 -4.15
CA GLU A 17 10.63 -4.74 -4.76
C GLU A 17 9.77 -3.87 -5.68
N PHE A 18 9.99 -2.55 -5.60
CA PHE A 18 9.29 -1.62 -6.48
C PHE A 18 9.91 -1.66 -7.88
N PRO A 19 9.10 -1.86 -8.92
CA PRO A 19 9.63 -1.98 -10.28
C PRO A 19 10.38 -0.72 -10.73
N GLY A 20 11.59 -0.91 -11.24
CA GLY A 20 12.38 0.17 -11.77
C GLY A 20 13.24 0.92 -10.77
N LEU A 21 13.05 0.69 -9.48
CA LEU A 21 13.84 1.32 -8.43
C LEU A 21 14.60 0.23 -7.67
N ILE A 22 15.77 -0.08 -8.18
CA ILE A 22 16.58 -1.19 -7.66
C ILE A 22 16.91 -1.00 -6.18
N GLY A 23 16.64 -2.02 -5.40
CA GLY A 23 16.92 -2.00 -3.96
C GLY A 23 15.83 -1.39 -3.09
N PHE A 24 14.85 -0.74 -3.71
CA PHE A 24 13.71 -0.20 -2.96
C PHE A 24 12.68 -1.33 -2.78
N GLU A 25 12.56 -1.79 -1.55
CA GLU A 25 11.65 -2.87 -1.19
C GLU A 25 10.68 -2.38 -0.13
N VAL A 26 9.44 -2.79 -0.24
CA VAL A 26 8.39 -2.39 0.68
C VAL A 26 7.78 -3.62 1.31
N GLU A 27 7.64 -3.60 2.63
CA GLU A 27 6.94 -4.65 3.34
C GLU A 27 5.44 -4.33 3.33
N LEU A 28 4.69 -5.20 2.68
CA LEU A 28 3.26 -5.01 2.45
C LEU A 28 2.44 -6.12 3.10
N ALA A 29 1.22 -5.78 3.50
CA ALA A 29 0.25 -6.75 4.01
C ALA A 29 -0.86 -6.92 2.97
N ASN A 30 -1.26 -8.17 2.77
CA ASN A 30 -2.41 -8.47 1.92
C ASN A 30 -3.68 -7.92 2.58
N LEU A 31 -4.54 -7.35 1.78
CA LEU A 31 -5.82 -6.84 2.23
C LEU A 31 -6.92 -7.67 1.57
N SER A 32 -7.69 -8.40 2.36
CA SER A 32 -8.80 -9.19 1.84
C SER A 32 -9.99 -8.28 1.51
N ARG A 33 -10.90 -8.81 0.72
CA ARG A 33 -12.12 -8.09 0.39
C ARG A 33 -12.90 -7.69 1.65
N LYS A 34 -12.97 -8.60 2.61
CA LYS A 34 -13.66 -8.33 3.87
C LYS A 34 -13.00 -7.20 4.64
N GLU A 35 -11.67 -7.23 4.70
CA GLU A 35 -10.91 -6.20 5.38
C GLU A 35 -11.09 -4.84 4.70
N LEU A 36 -11.09 -4.82 3.36
CA LEU A 36 -11.34 -3.58 2.62
C LEU A 36 -12.73 -3.03 2.90
N THR A 37 -13.74 -3.92 2.92
CA THR A 37 -15.11 -3.52 3.23
C THR A 37 -15.20 -2.91 4.63
N ASN A 38 -14.56 -3.55 5.61
CA ASN A 38 -14.54 -3.04 6.98
C ASN A 38 -13.82 -1.69 7.07
N LEU A 39 -12.75 -1.55 6.31
CA LEU A 39 -11.98 -0.32 6.27
C LEU A 39 -12.83 0.83 5.70
N ARG A 40 -13.56 0.57 4.62
CA ARG A 40 -14.46 1.56 4.03
C ARG A 40 -15.57 1.97 5.01
N LYS A 41 -16.15 1.01 5.71
CA LYS A 41 -17.18 1.30 6.73
C LYS A 41 -16.63 2.19 7.83
N LYS A 42 -15.42 1.91 8.28
CA LYS A 42 -14.74 2.69 9.31
C LYS A 42 -14.53 4.14 8.88
N CYS A 43 -14.35 4.36 7.58
CA CYS A 43 -14.07 5.68 7.03
C CYS A 43 -15.29 6.36 6.42
N THR A 44 -16.46 5.74 6.50
CA THR A 44 -17.69 6.31 5.98
C THR A 44 -18.35 7.19 7.02
N ILE A 45 -18.77 8.37 6.58
CA ILE A 45 -19.51 9.30 7.44
C ILE A 45 -20.90 9.48 6.88
N ASN A 46 -21.84 9.78 7.78
CA ASN A 46 -23.24 10.02 7.41
C ASN A 46 -23.46 11.52 7.41
N LYS A 47 -23.73 12.08 6.24
CA LYS A 47 -23.98 13.51 6.08
C LYS A 47 -25.41 13.77 5.67
N PHE A 48 -25.97 14.85 6.21
CA PHE A 48 -27.30 15.31 5.81
C PHE A 48 -27.19 16.13 4.54
N ASN A 49 -27.89 15.71 3.49
CA ASN A 49 -27.93 16.43 2.23
C ASN A 49 -29.15 17.39 2.24
N ARG A 50 -28.87 18.68 2.27
CA ARG A 50 -29.92 19.71 2.35
C ARG A 50 -30.80 19.75 1.10
N LYS A 51 -30.24 19.36 -0.05
CA LYS A 51 -30.99 19.40 -1.31
C LYS A 51 -32.02 18.28 -1.36
N THR A 52 -31.63 17.08 -0.98
CA THR A 52 -32.52 15.91 -1.00
C THR A 52 -33.26 15.72 0.33
N ARG A 53 -32.81 16.41 1.38
CA ARG A 53 -33.30 16.28 2.75
C ARG A 53 -33.19 14.85 3.28
N GLN A 54 -32.14 14.18 2.87
CA GLN A 54 -31.86 12.82 3.31
C GLN A 54 -30.43 12.72 3.83
N PHE A 55 -30.22 11.73 4.70
CA PHE A 55 -28.88 11.39 5.13
C PHE A 55 -28.24 10.51 4.07
N GLU A 56 -27.01 10.81 3.74
CA GLU A 56 -26.24 10.05 2.75
C GLU A 56 -24.91 9.65 3.35
N ASP A 57 -24.48 8.43 2.99
CA ASP A 57 -23.17 7.95 3.40
C ASP A 57 -22.13 8.49 2.43
N GLU A 58 -21.05 8.99 2.97
CA GLU A 58 -19.95 9.53 2.19
C GLU A 58 -18.63 9.00 2.75
N LEU A 59 -17.78 8.53 1.84
CA LEU A 59 -16.46 8.08 2.24
C LEU A 59 -15.57 9.29 2.54
N ASN A 60 -14.94 9.27 3.71
CA ASN A 60 -13.92 10.27 4.05
C ASN A 60 -12.60 9.81 3.41
N ASP A 61 -12.28 10.37 2.26
CA ASP A 61 -11.11 9.96 1.49
C ASP A 61 -9.80 10.14 2.23
N GLU A 62 -9.66 11.23 2.96
CA GLU A 62 -8.44 11.49 3.74
C GLU A 62 -8.23 10.43 4.81
N LYS A 63 -9.28 10.12 5.54
CA LYS A 63 -9.22 9.08 6.56
C LYS A 63 -8.95 7.71 5.94
N PHE A 64 -9.57 7.45 4.79
CA PHE A 64 -9.39 6.18 4.08
C PHE A 64 -7.92 5.98 3.69
N ILE A 65 -7.28 7.01 3.13
CA ILE A 65 -5.87 6.93 2.75
C ILE A 65 -4.99 6.61 3.96
N VAL A 66 -5.24 7.29 5.08
CA VAL A 66 -4.49 7.06 6.30
C VAL A 66 -4.63 5.61 6.76
N GLU A 67 -5.86 5.13 6.86
CA GLU A 67 -6.13 3.78 7.35
C GLU A 67 -5.70 2.70 6.36
N PHE A 68 -5.89 2.93 5.07
CA PHE A 68 -5.46 2.01 4.04
C PHE A 68 -3.93 1.87 4.06
N THR A 69 -3.23 2.99 4.15
CA THR A 69 -1.76 2.97 4.20
C THR A 69 -1.25 2.23 5.43
N LYS A 70 -1.85 2.49 6.59
CA LYS A 70 -1.50 1.78 7.82
C LYS A 70 -1.71 0.28 7.71
N SER A 71 -2.78 -0.11 7.05
CA SER A 71 -3.14 -1.52 6.91
C SER A 71 -2.26 -2.28 5.93
N THR A 72 -1.67 -1.58 4.96
CA THR A 72 -0.98 -2.23 3.85
C THR A 72 0.53 -2.01 3.85
N VAL A 73 1.00 -0.81 4.14
CA VAL A 73 2.43 -0.49 4.12
C VAL A 73 2.99 -0.59 5.53
N LYS A 74 3.83 -1.59 5.77
CA LYS A 74 4.35 -1.86 7.12
C LYS A 74 5.77 -1.37 7.33
N ASN A 75 6.56 -1.32 6.27
CA ASN A 75 7.94 -0.87 6.36
C ASN A 75 8.50 -0.70 4.94
N TRP A 76 9.65 -0.11 4.80
CA TRP A 76 10.40 -0.14 3.55
C TRP A 76 11.89 -0.03 3.83
N LYS A 77 12.68 -0.32 2.81
CA LYS A 77 14.12 -0.15 2.85
C LYS A 77 14.62 0.21 1.45
N GLY A 78 15.75 0.87 1.38
CA GLY A 78 16.36 1.21 0.11
C GLY A 78 15.68 2.32 -0.66
N LEU A 79 14.87 3.14 -0.01
CA LEU A 79 14.26 4.29 -0.67
C LEU A 79 15.24 5.46 -0.68
N GLN A 80 16.04 5.52 -1.71
CA GLN A 80 16.99 6.61 -1.87
C GLN A 80 16.26 7.91 -2.21
N LEU A 81 16.78 9.03 -1.75
CA LEU A 81 16.18 10.33 -2.04
C LEU A 81 16.08 10.59 -3.55
N GLY A 82 17.08 10.10 -4.32
CA GLY A 82 17.00 10.21 -5.77
C GLY A 82 15.82 9.48 -6.38
N TYR A 83 15.36 8.40 -5.77
CA TYR A 83 14.17 7.68 -6.23
C TYR A 83 12.88 8.48 -6.03
N LEU A 84 12.87 9.37 -5.03
CA LEU A 84 11.71 10.22 -4.81
C LEU A 84 11.46 11.14 -5.99
N GLN A 85 12.51 11.52 -6.73
CA GLN A 85 12.37 12.35 -7.91
C GLN A 85 11.60 11.65 -9.03
N ASP A 86 11.64 10.31 -9.05
CA ASP A 86 10.91 9.51 -10.02
C ASP A 86 9.45 9.33 -9.65
N LEU A 87 9.13 9.46 -8.36
CA LEU A 87 7.79 9.21 -7.83
C LEU A 87 7.02 10.47 -7.51
N LEU A 88 7.72 11.54 -7.19
CA LEU A 88 7.14 12.77 -6.65
C LEU A 88 7.81 13.99 -7.26
N LEU A 89 7.14 15.13 -7.11
CA LEU A 89 7.78 16.41 -7.37
C LEU A 89 8.40 16.86 -6.06
N VAL A 90 9.70 16.71 -5.94
CA VAL A 90 10.44 17.05 -4.73
C VAL A 90 11.65 17.90 -5.03
N ASP A 91 12.02 18.71 -4.06
CA ASP A 91 13.27 19.44 -4.03
C ASP A 91 14.11 18.83 -2.92
N LEU A 92 15.21 18.20 -3.28
CA LEU A 92 16.07 17.53 -2.29
C LEU A 92 16.87 18.50 -1.45
N LYS A 93 16.83 19.78 -1.74
CA LYS A 93 17.49 20.83 -0.96
C LYS A 93 19.00 20.58 -0.78
N GLY A 94 19.63 20.04 -1.81
CA GLY A 94 21.06 19.76 -1.79
C GLY A 94 21.47 18.50 -1.04
N GLN A 95 20.50 17.68 -0.60
CA GLN A 95 20.81 16.43 0.07
C GLN A 95 21.30 15.39 -0.91
N ASP A 96 22.10 14.43 -0.42
CA ASP A 96 22.67 13.37 -1.22
C ASP A 96 21.55 12.47 -1.77
N GLU A 97 21.53 12.28 -3.08
CA GLU A 97 20.55 11.41 -3.73
C GLU A 97 20.62 9.97 -3.27
N LYS A 98 21.77 9.53 -2.77
CA LYS A 98 21.97 8.17 -2.28
C LYS A 98 21.55 8.00 -0.83
N ALA A 99 21.29 9.09 -0.11
CA ALA A 99 20.75 9.00 1.24
C ALA A 99 19.36 8.38 1.17
N GLU A 100 19.00 7.64 2.21
CA GLU A 100 17.71 6.94 2.25
C GLU A 100 16.68 7.69 3.09
N MET A 101 15.45 7.66 2.61
CA MET A 101 14.31 8.16 3.38
C MET A 101 13.86 7.03 4.29
N GLU A 102 13.88 7.30 5.58
CA GLU A 102 13.44 6.31 6.56
C GLU A 102 11.94 6.11 6.51
N PHE A 103 11.53 4.89 6.83
CA PHE A 103 10.10 4.58 6.93
C PHE A 103 9.51 5.28 8.16
N SER A 104 8.34 5.87 7.95
CA SER A 104 7.44 6.27 9.03
C SER A 104 6.04 6.22 8.46
N GLU A 105 5.04 6.14 9.32
CA GLU A 105 3.66 6.15 8.86
C GLU A 105 3.35 7.44 8.10
N GLU A 106 3.90 8.55 8.58
CA GLU A 106 3.69 9.86 7.94
C GLU A 106 4.32 9.92 6.56
N ASN A 107 5.54 9.42 6.43
CA ASN A 107 6.22 9.37 5.14
C ASN A 107 5.50 8.45 4.17
N ALA A 108 4.99 7.32 4.65
CA ALA A 108 4.22 6.40 3.82
C ALA A 108 2.94 7.04 3.33
N GLN A 109 2.23 7.74 4.19
CA GLN A 109 1.00 8.45 3.80
C GLN A 109 1.28 9.52 2.76
N SER A 110 2.35 10.28 2.96
CA SER A 110 2.75 11.32 2.01
C SER A 110 3.07 10.72 0.64
N LEU A 111 3.73 9.58 0.63
CA LEU A 111 4.08 8.91 -0.63
C LEU A 111 2.83 8.42 -1.35
N VAL A 112 1.91 7.79 -0.63
CA VAL A 112 0.64 7.30 -1.22
C VAL A 112 -0.21 8.46 -1.74
N GLU A 113 -0.30 9.53 -0.96
CA GLU A 113 -1.13 10.69 -1.34
C GLU A 113 -0.60 11.44 -2.55
N ASN A 114 0.72 11.51 -2.69
CA ASN A 114 1.33 12.38 -3.68
C ASN A 114 1.89 11.65 -4.90
N SER A 115 2.06 10.35 -4.83
CA SER A 115 2.57 9.56 -5.94
C SER A 115 1.49 8.65 -6.50
N THR A 116 0.93 9.02 -7.64
CA THR A 116 -0.05 8.18 -8.33
C THR A 116 0.56 6.83 -8.70
N GLU A 117 1.81 6.84 -9.13
CA GLU A 117 2.52 5.62 -9.53
C GLU A 117 2.67 4.66 -8.35
N PHE A 118 3.08 5.17 -7.20
CA PHE A 118 3.22 4.34 -6.00
C PHE A 118 1.86 3.81 -5.55
N ASP A 119 0.84 4.66 -5.54
CA ASP A 119 -0.52 4.28 -5.15
C ASP A 119 -1.08 3.18 -6.06
N ASN A 120 -0.93 3.31 -7.37
CA ASN A 120 -1.40 2.32 -8.32
C ASN A 120 -0.70 0.98 -8.11
N TRP A 121 0.62 1.01 -7.93
CA TRP A 121 1.40 -0.20 -7.66
C TRP A 121 0.96 -0.85 -6.35
N LEU A 122 0.79 -0.05 -5.30
CA LEU A 122 0.35 -0.54 -4.00
C LEU A 122 -0.99 -1.28 -4.10
N ASN A 123 -1.96 -0.65 -4.78
CA ASN A 123 -3.27 -1.26 -4.97
C ASN A 123 -3.19 -2.57 -5.76
N GLU A 124 -2.37 -2.60 -6.78
CA GLU A 124 -2.18 -3.81 -7.58
C GLU A 124 -1.59 -4.95 -6.75
N VAL A 125 -0.59 -4.65 -5.94
CA VAL A 125 0.14 -5.68 -5.18
C VAL A 125 -0.64 -6.20 -3.99
N VAL A 126 -1.26 -5.31 -3.20
CA VAL A 126 -1.88 -5.73 -1.93
C VAL A 126 -3.14 -6.55 -2.11
N PHE A 127 -3.79 -6.45 -3.25
CA PHE A 127 -5.00 -7.24 -3.54
C PHE A 127 -4.69 -8.51 -4.34
N ASP A 128 -3.47 -8.69 -4.78
CA ASP A 128 -3.07 -9.89 -5.51
C ASP A 128 -2.53 -10.92 -4.53
N LEU A 129 -3.35 -11.91 -4.24
CA LEU A 129 -3.02 -12.95 -3.27
C LEU A 129 -1.73 -13.70 -3.62
N GLU A 130 -1.41 -13.80 -4.90
CA GLU A 130 -0.22 -14.52 -5.35
C GLU A 130 1.06 -13.96 -4.74
N ASN A 131 1.10 -12.64 -4.50
CA ASN A 131 2.27 -12.00 -3.89
C ASN A 131 2.48 -12.43 -2.44
N PHE A 132 1.45 -12.97 -1.79
CA PHE A 132 1.47 -13.30 -0.37
C PHE A 132 1.43 -14.80 -0.08
N ARG A 133 1.42 -15.63 -1.10
CA ARG A 133 1.48 -17.07 -0.90
C ARG A 133 2.85 -17.43 -0.37
N SER A 134 2.92 -18.62 0.26
CA SER A 134 4.17 -19.08 0.83
C SER A 134 5.26 -19.17 -0.21
N HIS A 135 6.25 -18.33 -0.05
CA HIS A 135 7.48 -18.40 -0.80
C HIS A 135 8.56 -18.87 0.16
N GLU A 136 9.74 -19.11 -0.33
CA GLU A 136 10.86 -19.42 0.53
C GLU A 136 11.08 -18.22 1.45
N GLN A 137 11.26 -18.50 2.74
CA GLN A 137 11.45 -17.45 3.72
C GLN A 137 12.65 -16.58 3.41
N GLY A 138 12.48 -15.30 3.65
CA GLY A 138 13.54 -14.33 3.46
C GLY A 138 13.73 -13.84 2.05
N LYS A 139 12.96 -14.32 1.10
CA LYS A 139 13.04 -13.84 -0.27
C LYS A 139 12.04 -12.74 -0.51
N THR A 140 12.50 -11.70 -1.20
CA THR A 140 11.63 -10.62 -1.65
C THR A 140 10.91 -11.05 -2.91
N VAL A 141 9.61 -10.82 -2.94
CA VAL A 141 8.80 -11.09 -4.12
C VAL A 141 8.89 -9.90 -5.06
N GLN A 142 9.19 -10.15 -6.32
CA GLN A 142 9.16 -9.11 -7.34
C GLN A 142 7.86 -9.20 -8.11
N LYS A 143 7.19 -8.08 -8.26
CA LYS A 143 6.02 -7.99 -9.11
C LYS A 143 6.51 -7.89 -10.54
N VAL A 144 6.62 -9.00 -11.20
CA VAL A 144 7.07 -9.04 -12.58
C VAL A 144 5.85 -9.02 -13.47
N LYS A 145 5.76 -7.98 -14.28
CA LYS A 145 4.74 -7.93 -15.31
C LYS A 145 5.25 -8.80 -16.40
N ASP A 146 4.56 -9.42 -17.11
CA ASP A 146 4.92 -10.10 -18.30
C ASP A 146 6.37 -10.45 -18.47
N ILE A 147 6.65 -11.69 -18.50
CA ILE A 147 7.95 -12.16 -18.89
C ILE A 147 7.71 -13.03 -20.12
N PRO A 148 7.73 -12.42 -21.30
CA PRO A 148 7.44 -13.17 -22.51
C PRO A 148 8.42 -14.33 -22.67
N GLY A 149 7.91 -15.48 -23.04
CA GLY A 149 8.74 -16.65 -23.22
C GLY A 149 9.14 -17.35 -21.94
N GLN A 150 8.59 -16.95 -20.85
CA GLN A 150 8.86 -17.57 -19.57
C GLN A 150 7.85 -18.64 -19.24
#